data_da992557a8bc9e702b9d3f63ad28ea6e
#
_entry.id   da992557a8bc9e702b9d3f63ad28ea6e
#
_cell.length_a   1.000
_cell.length_b   1.000
_cell.length_c   1.000
_cell.angle_alpha   90.00
_cell.angle_beta   90.00
_cell.angle_gamma   90.00
#
_symmetry.space_group_name_H-M   'P 1'
#
loop_
_entity.id
_entity.type
_entity.pdbx_description
1 polymer ?
#
loop_
_entity_poly.entity_id
_entity_poly.type
_entity_poly.pdbx_seq_one_letter_code
_entity_poly.pdbx_strand_id
1 'polypeptide(L)'
;SGDYTLIVDFSKSWFKTKSAMWLEEVDGVKIPNEEEITQKLLDFKRTASKIEGIANLSTKTDFDHYIFTIQFTYQNLKALNAVVNVINKQKNQVHFNSNGKTFERIASYPVPEKLVKDPKKKTDLEQANIIAVYTFDKNIAGATNSNSKIAKNKKTIFLKQSMYNVLKKSSLMNNTIQLNP
;
A
#
# COMPACT_ATOMS: atom_id res chain seq x y z
N SER A 1 -1.74 18.90 0.26
CA SER A 1 -2.89 18.05 -0.11
C SER A 1 -2.56 17.19 -1.31
N GLY A 2 -3.26 16.09 -1.43
CA GLY A 2 -3.09 15.17 -2.55
C GLY A 2 -3.98 13.95 -2.44
N ASP A 3 -3.83 13.05 -3.42
CA ASP A 3 -4.51 11.76 -3.43
C ASP A 3 -3.52 10.63 -3.24
N TYR A 4 -3.92 9.61 -2.53
CA TYR A 4 -3.16 8.39 -2.33
C TYR A 4 -4.00 7.17 -2.69
N THR A 5 -3.42 6.28 -3.47
CA THR A 5 -4.01 4.99 -3.80
C THR A 5 -3.02 3.88 -3.47
N LEU A 6 -3.46 2.89 -2.73
CA LEU A 6 -2.72 1.67 -2.44
C LEU A 6 -3.43 0.50 -3.12
N ILE A 7 -2.72 -0.23 -3.96
CA ILE A 7 -3.21 -1.42 -4.65
C ILE A 7 -2.38 -2.61 -4.22
N VAL A 8 -3.04 -3.67 -3.75
CA VAL A 8 -2.41 -4.95 -3.45
C VAL A 8 -2.95 -5.97 -4.45
N ASP A 9 -2.07 -6.46 -5.31
CA ASP A 9 -2.40 -7.32 -6.45
C ASP A 9 -1.86 -8.73 -6.24
N PHE A 10 -2.77 -9.66 -5.93
CA PHE A 10 -2.48 -11.10 -5.83
C PHE A 10 -2.93 -11.88 -7.07
N SER A 11 -3.25 -11.22 -8.19
CA SER A 11 -3.87 -11.86 -9.36
C SER A 11 -3.04 -13.02 -9.94
N LYS A 12 -1.73 -12.94 -9.83
CA LYS A 12 -0.79 -13.98 -10.29
C LYS A 12 -0.22 -14.82 -9.15
N SER A 13 -0.67 -14.57 -7.91
CA SER A 13 -0.16 -15.25 -6.73
C SER A 13 -0.95 -16.51 -6.40
N TRP A 14 -0.24 -17.48 -5.86
CA TRP A 14 -0.80 -18.67 -5.25
C TRP A 14 -1.84 -18.39 -4.15
N PHE A 15 -1.69 -17.27 -3.42
CA PHE A 15 -2.64 -16.87 -2.39
C PHE A 15 -4.07 -16.72 -2.92
N LYS A 16 -4.24 -16.26 -4.15
CA LYS A 16 -5.54 -16.21 -4.82
C LYS A 16 -6.18 -17.61 -4.86
N THR A 17 -5.44 -18.60 -5.35
CA THR A 17 -5.91 -19.98 -5.49
C THR A 17 -6.24 -20.60 -4.13
N LYS A 18 -5.37 -20.41 -3.14
CA LYS A 18 -5.55 -20.98 -1.80
C LYS A 18 -6.73 -20.37 -1.06
N SER A 19 -6.92 -19.06 -1.16
CA SER A 19 -8.08 -18.39 -0.58
C SER A 19 -9.39 -18.85 -1.23
N ALA A 20 -9.40 -18.99 -2.57
CA ALA A 20 -10.55 -19.52 -3.31
C ALA A 20 -10.89 -20.96 -2.93
N MET A 21 -9.93 -21.75 -2.46
CA MET A 21 -10.14 -23.12 -1.98
C MET A 21 -10.61 -23.19 -0.52
N TRP A 22 -10.90 -22.07 0.13
CA TRP A 22 -11.37 -21.97 1.52
C TRP A 22 -10.42 -22.61 2.55
N LEU A 23 -9.13 -22.57 2.28
CA LEU A 23 -8.13 -23.07 3.22
C LEU A 23 -7.87 -22.01 4.29
N GLU A 24 -8.02 -22.40 5.57
CA GLU A 24 -7.80 -21.51 6.70
C GLU A 24 -6.31 -21.27 6.96
N GLU A 25 -5.50 -22.29 6.75
CA GLU A 25 -4.05 -22.24 6.99
C GLU A 25 -3.32 -23.10 5.97
N VAL A 26 -2.19 -22.60 5.47
CA VAL A 26 -1.29 -23.36 4.60
C VAL A 26 0.13 -23.12 5.09
N ASP A 27 0.84 -24.19 5.41
CA ASP A 27 2.23 -24.17 5.90
C ASP A 27 2.45 -23.21 7.10
N GLY A 28 1.49 -23.16 8.03
CA GLY A 28 1.56 -22.30 9.20
C GLY A 28 1.18 -20.84 8.96
N VAL A 29 0.71 -20.49 7.76
CA VAL A 29 0.25 -19.14 7.43
C VAL A 29 -1.27 -19.11 7.36
N LYS A 30 -1.87 -18.23 8.15
CA LYS A 30 -3.32 -18.01 8.11
C LYS A 30 -3.68 -17.26 6.82
N ILE A 31 -4.59 -17.85 6.03
CA ILE A 31 -5.11 -17.26 4.80
C ILE A 31 -6.50 -16.70 5.10
N PRO A 32 -6.71 -15.38 5.02
CA PRO A 32 -8.03 -14.81 5.23
C PRO A 32 -8.96 -15.19 4.07
N ASN A 33 -10.22 -15.56 4.40
CA ASN A 33 -11.25 -15.78 3.39
C ASN A 33 -11.85 -14.44 2.93
N GLU A 34 -12.73 -14.49 1.91
CA GLU A 34 -13.37 -13.30 1.33
C GLU A 34 -14.16 -12.48 2.39
N GLU A 35 -14.88 -13.17 3.27
CA GLU A 35 -15.66 -12.54 4.34
C GLU A 35 -14.75 -11.79 5.31
N GLU A 36 -13.65 -12.42 5.74
CA GLU A 36 -12.67 -11.80 6.64
C GLU A 36 -11.99 -10.58 6.00
N ILE A 37 -11.63 -10.66 4.72
CA ILE A 37 -11.05 -9.53 3.97
C ILE A 37 -12.05 -8.39 3.87
N THR A 38 -13.30 -8.69 3.53
CA THR A 38 -14.37 -7.71 3.44
C THR A 38 -14.57 -7.00 4.78
N GLN A 39 -14.62 -7.77 5.87
CA GLN A 39 -14.81 -7.21 7.21
C GLN A 39 -13.63 -6.33 7.63
N LYS A 40 -12.40 -6.73 7.35
CA LYS A 40 -11.20 -5.91 7.65
C LYS A 40 -11.21 -4.59 6.90
N LEU A 41 -11.63 -4.57 5.64
CA LEU A 41 -11.75 -3.35 4.85
C LEU A 41 -12.88 -2.44 5.33
N LEU A 42 -14.00 -3.01 5.75
CA LEU A 42 -15.09 -2.25 6.37
C LEU A 42 -14.65 -1.61 7.69
N ASP A 43 -13.95 -2.34 8.54
CA ASP A 43 -13.43 -1.83 9.80
C ASP A 43 -12.40 -0.72 9.57
N PHE A 44 -11.51 -0.91 8.63
CA PHE A 44 -10.56 0.11 8.19
C PHE A 44 -11.29 1.39 7.73
N LYS A 45 -12.26 1.25 6.84
CA LYS A 45 -13.03 2.37 6.30
C LYS A 45 -13.76 3.15 7.42
N ARG A 46 -14.34 2.42 8.37
CA ARG A 46 -15.02 3.04 9.52
C ARG A 46 -14.05 3.86 10.37
N THR A 47 -12.88 3.33 10.66
CA THR A 47 -11.85 4.01 11.46
C THR A 47 -11.23 5.18 10.72
N ALA A 48 -10.81 4.97 9.49
CA ALA A 48 -10.09 5.97 8.71
C ALA A 48 -10.98 7.15 8.29
N SER A 49 -12.28 6.91 8.05
CA SER A 49 -13.21 7.97 7.67
C SER A 49 -13.42 9.02 8.77
N LYS A 50 -13.09 8.70 10.02
CA LYS A 50 -13.17 9.63 11.16
C LYS A 50 -11.94 10.52 11.32
N ILE A 51 -10.89 10.28 10.55
CA ILE A 51 -9.66 11.07 10.62
C ILE A 51 -9.90 12.43 9.96
N GLU A 52 -9.66 13.49 10.72
CA GLU A 52 -9.76 14.86 10.22
C GLU A 52 -8.76 15.07 9.07
N GLY A 53 -9.22 15.66 7.98
CA GLY A 53 -8.39 15.93 6.80
C GLY A 53 -8.40 14.81 5.77
N ILE A 54 -9.22 13.77 5.96
CA ILE A 54 -9.43 12.70 4.99
C ILE A 54 -10.79 12.86 4.31
N ALA A 55 -10.79 12.72 2.99
CA ALA A 55 -11.99 12.78 2.17
C ALA A 55 -11.96 11.71 1.08
N ASN A 56 -13.11 11.44 0.49
CA ASN A 56 -13.27 10.54 -0.65
C ASN A 56 -12.67 9.16 -0.42
N LEU A 57 -12.73 8.66 0.82
CA LEU A 57 -12.21 7.35 1.17
C LEU A 57 -13.06 6.26 0.52
N SER A 58 -12.42 5.43 -0.28
CA SER A 58 -13.04 4.26 -0.90
C SER A 58 -12.16 3.03 -0.76
N THR A 59 -12.80 1.88 -0.69
CA THR A 59 -12.15 0.57 -0.74
C THR A 59 -12.81 -0.25 -1.82
N LYS A 60 -12.01 -0.99 -2.58
CA LYS A 60 -12.50 -1.85 -3.65
C LYS A 60 -11.91 -3.25 -3.49
N THR A 61 -12.76 -4.25 -3.57
CA THR A 61 -12.36 -5.66 -3.61
C THR A 61 -12.75 -6.25 -4.95
N ASP A 62 -11.79 -6.88 -5.61
CA ASP A 62 -12.02 -7.67 -6.82
C ASP A 62 -11.60 -9.11 -6.51
N PHE A 63 -12.53 -9.93 -6.07
CA PHE A 63 -12.26 -11.32 -5.72
C PHE A 63 -12.09 -12.22 -6.94
N ASP A 64 -12.54 -11.80 -8.11
CA ASP A 64 -12.32 -12.56 -9.35
C ASP A 64 -10.84 -12.55 -9.74
N HIS A 65 -10.18 -11.40 -9.58
CA HIS A 65 -8.75 -11.22 -9.87
C HIS A 65 -7.88 -11.16 -8.62
N TYR A 66 -8.47 -11.07 -7.43
CA TYR A 66 -7.81 -10.94 -6.15
C TYR A 66 -6.94 -9.69 -6.06
N ILE A 67 -7.57 -8.56 -6.37
CA ILE A 67 -6.96 -7.23 -6.30
C ILE A 67 -7.73 -6.37 -5.32
N PHE A 68 -7.02 -5.70 -4.42
CA PHE A 68 -7.60 -4.87 -3.36
C PHE A 68 -7.06 -3.45 -3.47
N THR A 69 -7.95 -2.45 -3.37
CA THR A 69 -7.59 -1.04 -3.54
C THR A 69 -8.13 -0.21 -2.39
N ILE A 70 -7.29 0.65 -1.85
CA ILE A 70 -7.64 1.71 -0.90
C ILE A 70 -7.29 3.04 -1.56
N GLN A 71 -8.23 3.99 -1.59
CA GLN A 71 -8.02 5.30 -2.18
C GLN A 71 -8.64 6.38 -1.31
N PHE A 72 -7.94 7.49 -1.14
CA PHE A 72 -8.45 8.65 -0.41
C PHE A 72 -7.71 9.94 -0.79
N THR A 73 -8.34 11.08 -0.45
CA THR A 73 -7.74 12.40 -0.52
C THR A 73 -7.32 12.83 0.88
N TYR A 74 -6.14 13.42 1.01
CA TYR A 74 -5.64 13.96 2.28
C TYR A 74 -5.38 15.47 2.16
N GLN A 75 -5.76 16.21 3.18
CA GLN A 75 -5.53 17.67 3.23
C GLN A 75 -4.12 18.04 3.72
N ASN A 76 -3.52 17.17 4.56
CA ASN A 76 -2.21 17.40 5.16
C ASN A 76 -1.51 16.07 5.49
N LEU A 77 -0.22 16.14 5.80
CA LEU A 77 0.58 14.95 6.12
C LEU A 77 0.18 14.28 7.43
N LYS A 78 -0.32 15.04 8.38
CA LYS A 78 -0.84 14.45 9.64
C LYS A 78 -1.96 13.46 9.36
N ALA A 79 -2.91 13.84 8.50
CA ALA A 79 -3.99 12.96 8.08
C ALA A 79 -3.48 11.74 7.29
N LEU A 80 -2.56 11.95 6.35
CA LEU A 80 -1.97 10.87 5.57
C LEU A 80 -1.23 9.87 6.46
N ASN A 81 -0.39 10.35 7.38
CA ASN A 81 0.31 9.49 8.34
C ASN A 81 -0.66 8.71 9.22
N ALA A 82 -1.74 9.35 9.67
CA ALA A 82 -2.76 8.70 10.50
C ALA A 82 -3.44 7.54 9.77
N VAL A 83 -3.79 7.70 8.50
CA VAL A 83 -4.40 6.62 7.70
C VAL A 83 -3.43 5.46 7.52
N VAL A 84 -2.17 5.73 7.19
CA VAL A 84 -1.16 4.68 7.02
C VAL A 84 -0.90 3.94 8.33
N ASN A 85 -0.95 4.63 9.47
CA ASN A 85 -0.88 3.98 10.78
C ASN A 85 -2.06 3.00 11.00
N VAL A 86 -3.27 3.37 10.57
CA VAL A 86 -4.42 2.45 10.63
C VAL A 86 -4.19 1.23 9.74
N ILE A 87 -3.72 1.43 8.49
CA ILE A 87 -3.42 0.33 7.57
C ILE A 87 -2.40 -0.64 8.17
N ASN A 88 -1.33 -0.12 8.74
CA ASN A 88 -0.20 -0.90 9.25
C ASN A 88 -0.38 -1.37 10.69
N LYS A 89 -1.49 -1.01 11.34
CA LYS A 89 -1.72 -1.27 12.77
C LYS A 89 -0.58 -0.74 13.64
N GLN A 90 -0.12 0.46 13.31
CA GLN A 90 0.92 1.21 14.03
C GLN A 90 0.32 2.43 14.73
N LYS A 91 1.05 2.99 15.68
CA LYS A 91 0.65 4.22 16.40
C LYS A 91 1.76 5.27 16.28
N ASN A 92 1.37 6.50 15.94
CA ASN A 92 2.27 7.67 15.95
C ASN A 92 3.54 7.51 15.11
N GLN A 93 3.53 6.62 14.13
CA GLN A 93 4.65 6.45 13.21
C GLN A 93 4.58 7.50 12.11
N VAL A 94 5.73 8.09 11.78
CA VAL A 94 5.85 9.02 10.65
C VAL A 94 6.24 8.24 9.41
N HIS A 95 5.38 8.27 8.40
CA HIS A 95 5.59 7.59 7.11
C HIS A 95 5.90 8.57 6.00
N PHE A 96 5.50 9.83 6.15
CA PHE A 96 5.65 10.86 5.13
C PHE A 96 6.11 12.18 5.74
N ASN A 97 7.05 12.84 5.05
CA ASN A 97 7.50 14.20 5.34
C ASN A 97 7.43 15.06 4.07
N SER A 98 7.33 16.36 4.24
CA SER A 98 7.40 17.32 3.15
C SER A 98 7.98 18.65 3.62
N ASN A 99 8.76 19.30 2.75
CA ASN A 99 9.27 20.65 2.98
C ASN A 99 8.70 21.67 1.97
N GLY A 100 7.62 21.30 1.25
CA GLY A 100 7.02 22.13 0.21
C GLY A 100 7.63 21.97 -1.18
N LYS A 101 8.89 21.53 -1.27
CA LYS A 101 9.59 21.23 -2.54
C LYS A 101 9.75 19.73 -2.77
N THR A 102 9.81 18.97 -1.70
CA THR A 102 9.93 17.52 -1.74
C THR A 102 8.83 16.87 -0.91
N PHE A 103 8.42 15.69 -1.34
CA PHE A 103 7.54 14.80 -0.61
C PHE A 103 8.30 13.49 -0.42
N GLU A 104 8.49 13.07 0.83
CA GLU A 104 9.32 11.92 1.17
C GLU A 104 8.46 10.80 1.77
N ARG A 105 8.58 9.60 1.24
CA ARG A 105 8.04 8.37 1.83
C ARG A 105 9.13 7.66 2.61
N ILE A 106 8.84 7.40 3.88
CA ILE A 106 9.66 6.58 4.77
C ILE A 106 8.86 5.33 5.11
N ALA A 107 9.09 4.25 4.39
CA ALA A 107 8.35 3.02 4.59
C ALA A 107 8.90 2.24 5.78
N SER A 108 8.01 1.89 6.72
CA SER A 108 8.33 1.07 7.88
C SER A 108 7.14 0.16 8.16
N TYR A 109 7.31 -1.14 7.91
CA TYR A 109 6.29 -2.14 8.16
C TYR A 109 6.81 -3.19 9.14
N PRO A 110 5.93 -3.76 9.98
CA PRO A 110 6.27 -4.97 10.71
C PRO A 110 6.54 -6.09 9.70
N VAL A 111 7.70 -6.75 9.81
CA VAL A 111 8.06 -7.86 8.90
C VAL A 111 7.52 -9.16 9.48
N PRO A 112 6.61 -9.87 8.79
CA PRO A 112 6.18 -11.20 9.20
C PRO A 112 7.27 -12.23 8.86
N GLU A 113 8.19 -12.47 9.79
CA GLU A 113 9.36 -13.32 9.58
C GLU A 113 9.05 -14.71 9.01
N LYS A 114 7.93 -15.31 9.42
CA LYS A 114 7.52 -16.63 8.92
C LYS A 114 7.26 -16.63 7.41
N LEU A 115 6.72 -15.54 6.87
CA LEU A 115 6.45 -15.43 5.43
C LEU A 115 7.73 -15.27 4.63
N VAL A 116 8.70 -14.53 5.17
CA VAL A 116 9.92 -14.16 4.43
C VAL A 116 10.96 -15.28 4.45
N LYS A 117 11.00 -16.06 5.53
CA LYS A 117 12.01 -17.13 5.74
C LYS A 117 11.63 -18.45 5.06
N ASP A 118 10.39 -18.65 4.64
CA ASP A 118 9.96 -19.88 4.01
C ASP A 118 10.23 -19.86 2.50
N PRO A 119 11.17 -20.69 1.98
CA PRO A 119 11.46 -20.72 0.54
C PRO A 119 10.28 -21.10 -0.32
N LYS A 120 9.32 -21.87 0.20
CA LYS A 120 8.12 -22.30 -0.52
C LYS A 120 7.17 -21.14 -0.83
N LYS A 121 7.22 -20.08 -0.01
CA LYS A 121 6.36 -18.90 -0.17
C LYS A 121 7.00 -17.78 -0.99
N LYS A 122 8.30 -17.86 -1.22
CA LYS A 122 9.05 -16.85 -1.95
C LYS A 122 8.46 -16.58 -3.34
N THR A 123 8.24 -17.63 -4.14
CA THR A 123 7.72 -17.50 -5.50
C THR A 123 6.34 -16.84 -5.50
N ASP A 124 5.46 -17.22 -4.59
CA ASP A 124 4.12 -16.65 -4.49
C ASP A 124 4.13 -15.18 -4.10
N LEU A 125 4.98 -14.81 -3.14
CA LEU A 125 5.16 -13.44 -2.71
C LEU A 125 5.84 -12.59 -3.79
N GLU A 126 6.74 -13.16 -4.59
CA GLU A 126 7.34 -12.48 -5.74
C GLU A 126 6.32 -12.17 -6.84
N GLN A 127 5.28 -12.98 -6.98
CA GLN A 127 4.21 -12.79 -7.95
C GLN A 127 3.11 -11.84 -7.48
N ALA A 128 3.04 -11.56 -6.18
CA ALA A 128 2.15 -10.54 -5.63
C ALA A 128 2.82 -9.17 -5.68
N ASN A 129 2.06 -8.13 -5.98
CA ASN A 129 2.59 -6.78 -6.11
C ASN A 129 1.87 -5.80 -5.17
N ILE A 130 2.61 -4.83 -4.70
CA ILE A 130 2.09 -3.65 -4.03
C ILE A 130 2.38 -2.43 -4.90
N ILE A 131 1.37 -1.61 -5.12
CA ILE A 131 1.46 -0.43 -5.96
C ILE A 131 0.98 0.77 -5.14
N ALA A 132 1.85 1.76 -4.98
CA ALA A 132 1.51 3.03 -4.35
C ALA A 132 1.40 4.11 -5.44
N VAL A 133 0.32 4.86 -5.42
CA VAL A 133 0.06 5.94 -6.38
C VAL A 133 -0.15 7.24 -5.62
N TYR A 134 0.66 8.24 -5.96
CA TYR A 134 0.56 9.57 -5.37
C TYR A 134 0.17 10.58 -6.44
N THR A 135 -0.82 11.42 -6.16
CA THR A 135 -1.22 12.53 -7.04
C THR A 135 -1.09 13.85 -6.27
N PHE A 136 -0.44 14.82 -6.90
CA PHE A 136 -0.18 16.14 -6.35
C PHE A 136 -0.87 17.23 -7.16
N ASP A 137 -1.03 18.40 -6.56
CA ASP A 137 -1.48 19.63 -7.24
C ASP A 137 -0.34 20.27 -8.06
N LYS A 138 0.90 19.97 -7.73
CA LYS A 138 2.11 20.46 -8.41
C LYS A 138 2.66 19.43 -9.38
N ASN A 139 3.43 19.90 -10.36
CA ASN A 139 4.15 19.00 -11.26
C ASN A 139 5.32 18.31 -10.55
N ILE A 140 5.54 17.06 -10.89
CA ILE A 140 6.65 16.25 -10.40
C ILE A 140 7.87 16.50 -11.30
N ALA A 141 8.98 16.92 -10.70
CA ALA A 141 10.25 17.13 -11.40
C ALA A 141 11.10 15.86 -11.46
N GLY A 142 10.98 14.99 -10.46
CA GLY A 142 11.75 13.75 -10.40
C GLY A 142 11.44 12.96 -9.15
N ALA A 143 12.03 11.77 -9.05
CA ALA A 143 11.91 10.90 -7.89
C ALA A 143 13.18 10.07 -7.75
N THR A 144 13.55 9.74 -6.51
CA THR A 144 14.77 8.99 -6.21
C THR A 144 14.63 7.48 -6.39
N ASN A 145 13.41 6.95 -6.27
CA ASN A 145 13.19 5.52 -6.43
C ASN A 145 13.13 5.15 -7.91
N SER A 146 14.07 4.32 -8.39
CA SER A 146 14.20 3.94 -9.80
C SER A 146 13.02 3.13 -10.33
N ASN A 147 12.20 2.54 -9.46
CA ASN A 147 10.99 1.81 -9.84
C ASN A 147 9.77 2.73 -9.98
N SER A 148 9.95 4.04 -9.81
CA SER A 148 8.89 5.02 -9.99
C SER A 148 8.65 5.31 -11.45
N LYS A 149 7.38 5.52 -11.80
CA LYS A 149 6.96 6.01 -13.12
C LYS A 149 6.07 7.23 -12.96
N ILE A 150 6.49 8.33 -13.57
CA ILE A 150 5.70 9.58 -13.59
C ILE A 150 4.73 9.50 -14.77
N ALA A 151 3.44 9.75 -14.49
CA ALA A 151 2.41 9.74 -15.52
C ALA A 151 2.54 10.94 -16.48
N LYS A 152 1.88 10.85 -17.63
CA LYS A 152 1.89 11.92 -18.65
C LYS A 152 1.40 13.26 -18.13
N ASN A 153 0.48 13.27 -17.15
CA ASN A 153 -0.01 14.51 -16.53
C ASN A 153 1.04 15.21 -15.65
N LYS A 154 2.19 14.60 -15.41
CA LYS A 154 3.29 15.06 -14.56
C LYS A 154 2.91 15.31 -13.09
N LYS A 155 1.71 14.94 -12.67
CA LYS A 155 1.20 15.14 -11.30
C LYS A 155 0.98 13.83 -10.56
N THR A 156 1.05 12.71 -11.25
CA THR A 156 0.83 11.38 -10.68
C THR A 156 2.07 10.53 -10.84
N ILE A 157 2.44 9.81 -9.79
CA ILE A 157 3.59 8.91 -9.78
C ILE A 157 3.18 7.55 -9.21
N PHE A 158 3.66 6.49 -9.86
CA PHE A 158 3.41 5.10 -9.50
C PHE A 158 4.70 4.48 -9.01
N LEU A 159 4.62 3.71 -7.93
CA LEU A 159 5.72 2.87 -7.45
C LEU A 159 5.19 1.45 -7.27
N LYS A 160 5.76 0.50 -8.00
CA LYS A 160 5.40 -0.92 -7.97
C LYS A 160 6.57 -1.75 -7.46
N GLN A 161 6.30 -2.61 -6.49
CA GLN A 161 7.25 -3.57 -5.94
C GLN A 161 6.61 -4.93 -5.74
N SER A 162 7.40 -6.01 -5.78
CA SER A 162 6.90 -7.30 -5.36
C SER A 162 6.66 -7.33 -3.86
N MET A 163 5.64 -8.05 -3.43
CA MET A 163 5.33 -8.23 -2.02
C MET A 163 6.51 -8.85 -1.27
N TYR A 164 7.19 -9.84 -1.88
CA TYR A 164 8.38 -10.47 -1.30
C TYR A 164 9.47 -9.44 -0.96
N ASN A 165 9.80 -8.59 -1.93
CA ASN A 165 10.83 -7.57 -1.74
C ASN A 165 10.46 -6.58 -0.63
N VAL A 166 9.21 -6.13 -0.61
CA VAL A 166 8.72 -5.17 0.40
C VAL A 166 8.72 -5.77 1.81
N LEU A 167 8.29 -7.03 1.95
CA LEU A 167 8.30 -7.72 3.24
C LEU A 167 9.72 -7.99 3.74
N LYS A 168 10.66 -8.24 2.83
CA LYS A 168 12.07 -8.45 3.16
C LYS A 168 12.78 -7.13 3.50
N LYS A 169 12.44 -6.05 2.80
CA LYS A 169 13.07 -4.73 2.97
C LYS A 169 12.05 -3.63 2.66
N SER A 170 11.38 -3.13 3.70
CA SER A 170 10.35 -2.10 3.57
C SER A 170 10.85 -0.81 2.92
N SER A 171 12.13 -0.48 3.07
CA SER A 171 12.74 0.73 2.49
C SER A 171 12.74 0.75 0.96
N LEU A 172 12.45 -0.38 0.29
CA LEU A 172 12.24 -0.39 -1.16
C LEU A 172 11.03 0.43 -1.61
N MET A 173 10.12 0.74 -0.69
CA MET A 173 9.00 1.66 -0.94
C MET A 173 9.34 3.12 -0.60
N ASN A 174 10.55 3.41 -0.12
CA ASN A 174 11.00 4.77 0.12
C ASN A 174 11.12 5.53 -1.21
N ASN A 175 10.77 6.79 -1.17
CA ASN A 175 10.86 7.64 -2.34
C ASN A 175 10.95 9.10 -1.90
N THR A 176 11.79 9.87 -2.54
CA THR A 176 11.81 11.33 -2.41
C THR A 176 11.36 11.91 -3.74
N ILE A 177 10.20 12.53 -3.74
CA ILE A 177 9.56 13.09 -4.93
C ILE A 177 9.81 14.60 -4.93
N GLN A 178 10.44 15.10 -5.99
CA GLN A 178 10.68 16.52 -6.17
C GLN A 178 9.50 17.16 -6.89
N LEU A 179 8.99 18.24 -6.31
CA LEU A 179 7.85 18.97 -6.83
C LEU A 179 8.31 20.36 -7.32
N ASN A 180 7.83 20.74 -8.49
CA ASN A 180 8.03 22.09 -9.01
C ASN A 180 7.15 23.09 -8.23
N PRO A 181 7.64 24.29 -7.98
CA PRO A 181 6.86 25.34 -7.31
C PRO A 181 5.61 25.73 -8.08
#